data_1aac19afb9107d8d04adc24a6dca3acf
#
_entry.id   1aac19afb9107d8d04adc24a6dca3acf
#
_cell.length_a   1.000
_cell.length_b   1.000
_cell.length_c   1.000
_cell.angle_alpha   90.00
_cell.angle_beta   90.00
_cell.angle_gamma   90.00
#
_symmetry.space_group_name_H-M   'P 1'
#
loop_
_entity.id
_entity.type
_entity.pdbx_description
1 polymer ?
#
loop_
_entity_poly.entity_id
_entity_poly.type
_entity_poly.pdbx_seq_one_letter_code
_entity_poly.pdbx_strand_id
1 'polypeptide(L)'
;NLVILTGAGISAESGVPTFRADDGLWMGHRIEDVATPQAFARDPALVQDFYNKRRRQLAEVQPNLAHHALAELAARWEGDFLLVTQNVDDLHDRAHALIPPAPGFSLLHMHGELLKAHCTATGRVIDCPGDLDPRHDSPFSPDGWLRPHIVWFGEMPLAMHVIDAAIAQADLFVSIGTSGAVYPAAGFVQDARRAGARTVEINLAPTPGARQFDEGLYGPATETVPAFVDRLLKA
;
A
#
# COMPACT_ATOMS: atom_id res chain seq x y z
N ASN A 1 9.71 -5.05 -18.00
CA ASN A 1 8.72 -5.27 -16.92
C ASN A 1 9.12 -4.43 -15.69
N LEU A 2 8.18 -3.63 -15.20
CA LEU A 2 8.37 -2.73 -14.06
C LEU A 2 7.55 -3.20 -12.86
N VAL A 3 8.17 -3.27 -11.69
CA VAL A 3 7.47 -3.47 -10.42
C VAL A 3 7.83 -2.32 -9.49
N ILE A 4 6.82 -1.60 -9.00
CA ILE A 4 6.98 -0.54 -8.00
C ILE A 4 6.24 -0.96 -6.72
N LEU A 5 6.94 -0.95 -5.60
CA LEU A 5 6.38 -1.13 -4.27
C LEU A 5 6.29 0.22 -3.57
N THR A 6 5.09 0.60 -3.10
CA THR A 6 4.92 1.82 -2.30
C THR A 6 4.54 1.54 -0.86
N GLY A 7 4.97 2.40 0.05
CA GLY A 7 4.59 2.37 1.47
C GLY A 7 4.12 3.74 1.94
N ALA A 8 3.85 3.87 3.24
CA ALA A 8 3.22 5.06 3.82
C ALA A 8 3.98 6.38 3.60
N GLY A 9 5.28 6.31 3.33
CA GLY A 9 6.09 7.49 3.04
C GLY A 9 5.63 8.26 1.80
N ILE A 10 5.05 7.60 0.78
CA ILE A 10 4.54 8.30 -0.42
C ILE A 10 3.32 9.17 -0.09
N SER A 11 2.51 8.78 0.89
CA SER A 11 1.29 9.48 1.31
C SER A 11 1.51 10.48 2.44
N ALA A 12 2.72 10.53 3.02
CA ALA A 12 3.04 11.40 4.16
C ALA A 12 2.79 12.88 3.86
N GLU A 13 3.23 13.34 2.69
CA GLU A 13 3.06 14.74 2.25
C GLU A 13 1.62 15.07 1.80
N SER A 14 0.75 14.06 1.68
CA SER A 14 -0.70 14.25 1.56
C SER A 14 -1.40 14.45 2.91
N GLY A 15 -0.67 14.29 4.04
CA GLY A 15 -1.22 14.39 5.39
C GLY A 15 -1.69 13.06 5.97
N VAL A 16 -1.38 11.92 5.32
CA VAL A 16 -1.66 10.59 5.88
C VAL A 16 -0.56 10.22 6.86
N PRO A 17 -0.86 9.96 8.15
CA PRO A 17 0.14 9.57 9.13
C PRO A 17 0.84 8.26 8.76
N THR A 18 2.17 8.29 8.78
CA THR A 18 2.97 7.09 8.54
C THR A 18 2.93 6.16 9.74
N PHE A 19 2.95 4.85 9.48
CA PHE A 19 3.23 3.86 10.50
C PHE A 19 4.72 3.92 10.86
N ARG A 20 5.03 4.08 12.14
CA ARG A 20 6.41 4.03 12.67
C ARG A 20 6.57 2.76 13.49
N ALA A 21 7.39 1.84 13.00
CA ALA A 21 7.67 0.59 13.71
C ALA A 21 8.48 0.83 15.01
N ASP A 22 9.20 1.95 15.09
CA ASP A 22 10.15 2.23 16.17
C ASP A 22 9.50 2.46 17.54
N ASP A 23 8.27 3.01 17.58
CA ASP A 23 7.52 3.23 18.83
C ASP A 23 6.41 2.19 19.06
N GLY A 24 6.16 1.30 18.08
CA GLY A 24 5.13 0.28 18.14
C GLY A 24 3.69 0.83 18.15
N LEU A 25 3.55 2.14 17.92
CA LEU A 25 2.27 2.83 17.96
C LEU A 25 1.81 3.20 16.55
N TRP A 26 0.52 2.99 16.31
CA TRP A 26 -0.17 3.49 15.14
C TRP A 26 -1.25 4.48 15.57
N MET A 27 -1.01 5.77 15.34
CA MET A 27 -1.90 6.85 15.78
C MET A 27 -2.27 6.76 17.29
N GLY A 28 -1.28 6.50 18.13
CA GLY A 28 -1.43 6.41 19.58
C GLY A 28 -2.01 5.08 20.09
N HIS A 29 -2.27 4.12 19.22
CA HIS A 29 -2.71 2.77 19.60
C HIS A 29 -1.61 1.74 19.35
N ARG A 30 -1.51 0.75 20.21
CA ARG A 30 -0.64 -0.40 19.95
C ARG A 30 -1.23 -1.24 18.82
N ILE A 31 -0.37 -1.79 17.96
CA ILE A 31 -0.79 -2.64 16.84
C ILE A 31 -1.65 -3.81 17.32
N GLU A 32 -1.27 -4.42 18.44
CA GLU A 32 -1.96 -5.56 19.04
C GLU A 32 -3.37 -5.23 19.52
N ASP A 33 -3.72 -3.93 19.63
CA ASP A 33 -5.03 -3.49 20.08
C ASP A 33 -5.97 -3.10 18.93
N VAL A 34 -5.43 -2.80 17.72
CA VAL A 34 -6.26 -2.28 16.62
C VAL A 34 -6.02 -2.97 15.27
N ALA A 35 -4.94 -3.72 15.09
CA ALA A 35 -4.54 -4.24 13.79
C ALA A 35 -4.20 -5.74 13.81
N THR A 36 -4.96 -6.53 14.56
CA THR A 36 -4.88 -7.99 14.60
C THR A 36 -6.27 -8.63 14.65
N PRO A 37 -6.46 -9.87 14.15
CA PRO A 37 -7.72 -10.60 14.30
C PRO A 37 -8.13 -10.78 15.77
N GLN A 38 -7.15 -10.95 16.66
CA GLN A 38 -7.37 -11.11 18.10
C GLN A 38 -7.89 -9.82 18.73
N ALA A 39 -7.39 -8.66 18.29
CA ALA A 39 -7.92 -7.36 18.71
C ALA A 39 -9.39 -7.20 18.34
N PHE A 40 -9.73 -7.51 17.09
CA PHE A 40 -11.12 -7.43 16.62
C PHE A 40 -12.06 -8.40 17.34
N ALA A 41 -11.60 -9.62 17.64
CA ALA A 41 -12.39 -10.58 18.41
C ALA A 41 -12.61 -10.13 19.86
N ARG A 42 -11.59 -9.47 20.46
CA ARG A 42 -11.62 -8.99 21.85
C ARG A 42 -12.45 -7.72 22.01
N ASP A 43 -12.24 -6.74 21.16
CA ASP A 43 -12.90 -5.43 21.21
C ASP A 43 -13.19 -4.90 19.80
N PRO A 44 -14.27 -5.38 19.15
CA PRO A 44 -14.65 -4.92 17.83
C PRO A 44 -15.04 -3.43 17.82
N ALA A 45 -15.49 -2.87 18.96
CA ALA A 45 -15.84 -1.45 19.04
C ALA A 45 -14.62 -0.55 18.90
N LEU A 46 -13.54 -0.85 19.61
CA LEU A 46 -12.28 -0.12 19.50
C LEU A 46 -11.71 -0.21 18.08
N VAL A 47 -11.69 -1.41 17.51
CA VAL A 47 -11.13 -1.63 16.16
C VAL A 47 -11.95 -0.91 15.10
N GLN A 48 -13.28 -1.02 15.12
CA GLN A 48 -14.13 -0.32 14.14
C GLN A 48 -14.00 1.21 14.26
N ASP A 49 -14.01 1.75 15.50
CA ASP A 49 -13.83 3.19 15.73
C ASP A 49 -12.47 3.69 15.19
N PHE A 50 -11.41 2.92 15.41
CA PHE A 50 -10.09 3.21 14.87
C PHE A 50 -10.10 3.33 13.33
N TYR A 51 -10.70 2.35 12.62
CA TYR A 51 -10.76 2.38 11.15
C TYR A 51 -11.79 3.39 10.63
N ASN A 52 -12.89 3.63 11.32
CA ASN A 52 -13.87 4.68 10.98
C ASN A 52 -13.24 6.07 11.01
N LYS A 53 -12.45 6.38 12.05
CA LYS A 53 -11.68 7.64 12.12
C LYS A 53 -10.74 7.81 10.92
N ARG A 54 -10.10 6.72 10.49
CA ARG A 54 -9.19 6.74 9.34
C ARG A 54 -9.94 6.95 8.02
N ARG A 55 -11.12 6.33 7.83
CA ARG A 55 -11.96 6.58 6.66
C ARG A 55 -12.36 8.05 6.55
N ARG A 56 -12.77 8.63 7.67
CA ARG A 56 -13.12 10.06 7.72
C ARG A 56 -11.94 10.96 7.39
N GLN A 57 -10.77 10.68 7.95
CA GLN A 57 -9.54 11.41 7.65
C GLN A 57 -9.14 11.27 6.17
N LEU A 58 -9.31 10.09 5.57
CA LEU A 58 -8.96 9.86 4.17
C LEU A 58 -9.78 10.73 3.21
N ALA A 59 -11.01 11.10 3.56
CA ALA A 59 -11.84 12.01 2.78
C ALA A 59 -11.30 13.46 2.73
N GLU A 60 -10.44 13.84 3.68
CA GLU A 60 -9.88 15.19 3.81
C GLU A 60 -8.54 15.38 3.07
N VAL A 61 -7.90 14.29 2.63
CA VAL A 61 -6.59 14.32 1.97
C VAL A 61 -6.71 14.11 0.46
N GLN A 62 -5.68 14.52 -0.28
CA GLN A 62 -5.62 14.42 -1.74
C GLN A 62 -4.33 13.73 -2.20
N PRO A 63 -4.32 13.06 -3.37
CA PRO A 63 -3.09 12.62 -4.01
C PRO A 63 -2.10 13.77 -4.15
N ASN A 64 -0.83 13.50 -3.90
CA ASN A 64 0.24 14.48 -4.08
C ASN A 64 1.00 14.24 -5.40
N LEU A 65 2.01 15.06 -5.66
CA LEU A 65 2.80 15.01 -6.90
C LEU A 65 3.43 13.65 -7.17
N ALA A 66 3.79 12.88 -6.12
CA ALA A 66 4.35 11.54 -6.30
C ALA A 66 3.30 10.56 -6.86
N HIS A 67 2.05 10.60 -6.36
CA HIS A 67 0.96 9.78 -6.88
C HIS A 67 0.65 10.14 -8.34
N HIS A 68 0.58 11.44 -8.66
CA HIS A 68 0.33 11.89 -10.03
C HIS A 68 1.47 11.51 -10.99
N ALA A 69 2.72 11.59 -10.55
CA ALA A 69 3.86 11.16 -11.35
C ALA A 69 3.82 9.65 -11.68
N LEU A 70 3.45 8.81 -10.70
CA LEU A 70 3.28 7.38 -10.95
C LEU A 70 2.08 7.09 -11.86
N ALA A 71 1.00 7.86 -11.78
CA ALA A 71 -0.11 7.74 -12.71
C ALA A 71 0.29 8.16 -14.14
N GLU A 72 1.10 9.22 -14.29
CA GLU A 72 1.66 9.60 -15.59
C GLU A 72 2.60 8.53 -16.14
N LEU A 73 3.45 7.94 -15.30
CA LEU A 73 4.29 6.81 -15.68
C LEU A 73 3.44 5.65 -16.19
N ALA A 74 2.39 5.28 -15.47
CA ALA A 74 1.49 4.20 -15.85
C ALA A 74 0.74 4.46 -17.16
N ALA A 75 0.44 5.71 -17.48
CA ALA A 75 -0.21 6.09 -18.74
C ALA A 75 0.74 6.04 -19.96
N ARG A 76 2.06 6.09 -19.73
CA ARG A 76 3.06 6.20 -20.79
C ARG A 76 4.05 5.04 -20.86
N TRP A 77 3.99 4.12 -19.89
CA TRP A 77 4.90 2.96 -19.85
C TRP A 77 4.54 1.94 -20.93
N GLU A 78 5.53 1.59 -21.75
CA GLU A 78 5.38 0.59 -22.80
C GLU A 78 5.84 -0.79 -22.30
N GLY A 79 4.94 -1.55 -21.69
CA GLY A 79 5.24 -2.87 -21.16
C GLY A 79 4.42 -3.17 -19.90
N ASP A 80 4.71 -4.30 -19.26
CA ASP A 80 4.02 -4.67 -18.03
C ASP A 80 4.51 -3.79 -16.88
N PHE A 81 3.57 -3.22 -16.14
CA PHE A 81 3.83 -2.41 -14.95
C PHE A 81 2.89 -2.82 -13.83
N LEU A 82 3.43 -3.39 -12.76
CA LEU A 82 2.73 -3.68 -11.53
C LEU A 82 3.10 -2.66 -10.45
N LEU A 83 2.12 -1.87 -10.01
CA LEU A 83 2.22 -1.02 -8.83
C LEU A 83 1.60 -1.75 -7.64
N VAL A 84 2.45 -2.19 -6.71
CA VAL A 84 2.03 -2.82 -5.46
C VAL A 84 2.08 -1.77 -4.36
N THR A 85 0.96 -1.57 -3.65
CA THR A 85 0.97 -0.67 -2.50
C THR A 85 0.71 -1.43 -1.19
N GLN A 86 1.49 -1.10 -0.17
CA GLN A 86 1.26 -1.49 1.21
C GLN A 86 0.22 -0.56 1.88
N ASN A 87 -0.07 0.57 1.25
CA ASN A 87 -1.01 1.54 1.76
C ASN A 87 -2.44 1.03 1.62
N VAL A 88 -3.25 1.40 2.58
CA VAL A 88 -4.69 1.11 2.60
C VAL A 88 -5.52 2.31 2.16
N ASP A 89 -4.88 3.46 1.90
CA ASP A 89 -5.51 4.63 1.30
C ASP A 89 -5.79 4.42 -0.20
N ASP A 90 -6.66 5.25 -0.79
CA ASP A 90 -7.06 5.23 -2.19
C ASP A 90 -6.37 6.31 -3.04
N LEU A 91 -5.21 6.84 -2.57
CA LEU A 91 -4.57 7.99 -3.24
C LEU A 91 -4.02 7.62 -4.62
N HIS A 92 -3.52 6.39 -4.79
CA HIS A 92 -3.16 5.88 -6.11
C HIS A 92 -4.37 5.76 -7.02
N ASP A 93 -5.48 5.19 -6.54
CA ASP A 93 -6.72 5.03 -7.31
C ASP A 93 -7.24 6.38 -7.80
N ARG A 94 -7.27 7.37 -6.91
CA ARG A 94 -7.71 8.73 -7.25
C ARG A 94 -6.80 9.41 -8.27
N ALA A 95 -5.49 9.18 -8.20
CA ALA A 95 -4.56 9.69 -9.20
C ALA A 95 -4.78 9.04 -10.57
N HIS A 96 -4.97 7.70 -10.63
CA HIS A 96 -5.27 6.97 -11.86
C HIS A 96 -6.65 7.28 -12.43
N ALA A 97 -7.63 7.65 -11.60
CA ALA A 97 -8.93 8.12 -12.08
C ALA A 97 -8.83 9.42 -12.88
N LEU A 98 -7.83 10.27 -12.57
CA LEU A 98 -7.56 11.51 -13.31
C LEU A 98 -6.67 11.28 -14.55
N ILE A 99 -5.75 10.33 -14.47
CA ILE A 99 -4.79 9.97 -15.53
C ILE A 99 -4.91 8.46 -15.77
N PRO A 100 -5.79 8.03 -16.70
CA PRO A 100 -6.01 6.60 -16.96
C PRO A 100 -4.73 5.91 -17.44
N PRO A 101 -4.41 4.72 -16.90
CA PRO A 101 -3.19 4.00 -17.26
C PRO A 101 -3.27 3.37 -18.65
N ALA A 102 -2.10 3.08 -19.24
CA ALA A 102 -1.97 2.29 -20.45
C ALA A 102 -2.33 0.81 -20.23
N PRO A 103 -2.64 0.05 -21.29
CA PRO A 103 -2.73 -1.41 -21.21
C PRO A 103 -1.42 -2.01 -20.66
N GLY A 104 -1.53 -3.05 -19.82
CA GLY A 104 -0.36 -3.67 -19.16
C GLY A 104 -0.09 -3.14 -17.74
N PHE A 105 -0.76 -2.07 -17.32
CA PHE A 105 -0.70 -1.59 -15.94
C PHE A 105 -1.67 -2.33 -15.02
N SER A 106 -1.23 -2.59 -13.79
CA SER A 106 -2.06 -3.09 -12.70
C SER A 106 -1.69 -2.41 -11.37
N LEU A 107 -2.70 -2.01 -10.60
CA LEU A 107 -2.55 -1.54 -9.22
C LEU A 107 -3.04 -2.65 -8.27
N LEU A 108 -2.24 -2.96 -7.24
CA LEU A 108 -2.53 -4.01 -6.28
C LEU A 108 -2.33 -3.51 -4.85
N HIS A 109 -3.40 -3.52 -4.05
CA HIS A 109 -3.38 -3.22 -2.62
C HIS A 109 -3.09 -4.48 -1.80
N MET A 110 -1.80 -4.76 -1.54
CA MET A 110 -1.42 -6.01 -0.87
C MET A 110 -1.86 -6.10 0.60
N HIS A 111 -2.16 -4.96 1.23
CA HIS A 111 -2.69 -4.92 2.60
C HIS A 111 -4.17 -4.55 2.68
N GLY A 112 -4.88 -4.61 1.55
CA GLY A 112 -6.30 -4.27 1.48
C GLY A 112 -6.57 -2.78 1.32
N GLU A 113 -7.84 -2.39 1.50
CA GLU A 113 -8.33 -1.05 1.16
C GLU A 113 -9.26 -0.53 2.26
N LEU A 114 -8.98 0.66 2.75
CA LEU A 114 -9.69 1.27 3.87
C LEU A 114 -11.17 1.57 3.56
N LEU A 115 -11.48 1.89 2.29
CA LEU A 115 -12.82 2.16 1.81
C LEU A 115 -13.62 0.90 1.43
N LYS A 116 -13.10 -0.27 1.81
CA LYS A 116 -13.79 -1.55 1.63
C LYS A 116 -13.97 -2.28 2.95
N ALA A 117 -14.96 -3.15 2.99
CA ALA A 117 -15.20 -4.09 4.08
C ALA A 117 -15.35 -5.51 3.53
N HIS A 118 -15.11 -6.51 4.34
CA HIS A 118 -15.41 -7.88 3.98
C HIS A 118 -16.19 -8.62 5.07
N CYS A 119 -16.95 -9.61 4.63
CA CYS A 119 -17.70 -10.49 5.52
C CYS A 119 -16.77 -11.49 6.21
N THR A 120 -16.84 -11.57 7.54
CA THR A 120 -16.01 -12.50 8.33
C THR A 120 -16.30 -13.98 8.07
N ALA A 121 -17.52 -14.32 7.61
CA ALA A 121 -17.91 -15.69 7.34
C ALA A 121 -17.60 -16.15 5.90
N THR A 122 -17.72 -15.25 4.92
CA THR A 122 -17.63 -15.61 3.50
C THR A 122 -16.41 -15.03 2.77
N GLY A 123 -15.74 -14.04 3.38
CA GLY A 123 -14.65 -13.30 2.76
C GLY A 123 -15.08 -12.32 1.64
N ARG A 124 -16.38 -12.27 1.29
CA ARG A 124 -16.87 -11.37 0.23
C ARG A 124 -16.68 -9.93 0.60
N VAL A 125 -16.18 -9.14 -0.37
CA VAL A 125 -15.82 -7.74 -0.22
C VAL A 125 -16.92 -6.84 -0.78
N ILE A 126 -17.13 -5.70 -0.11
CA ILE A 126 -18.03 -4.62 -0.58
C ILE A 126 -17.34 -3.27 -0.40
N ASP A 127 -17.78 -2.28 -1.16
CA ASP A 127 -17.42 -0.88 -0.92
C ASP A 127 -18.02 -0.40 0.41
N CYS A 128 -17.22 0.30 1.20
CA CYS A 128 -17.60 0.77 2.52
C CYS A 128 -16.93 2.13 2.80
N PRO A 129 -17.43 3.21 2.18
CA PRO A 129 -16.88 4.55 2.39
C PRO A 129 -17.28 5.17 3.73
N GLY A 130 -18.31 4.62 4.38
CA GLY A 130 -18.85 5.09 5.65
C GLY A 130 -18.37 4.32 6.86
N ASP A 131 -18.88 4.71 8.01
CA ASP A 131 -18.59 4.06 9.29
C ASP A 131 -19.24 2.67 9.38
N LEU A 132 -18.56 1.76 10.06
CA LEU A 132 -19.09 0.47 10.46
C LEU A 132 -19.37 0.45 11.97
N ASP A 133 -20.52 -0.10 12.35
CA ASP A 133 -20.81 -0.44 13.75
C ASP A 133 -19.89 -1.58 14.24
N PRO A 134 -19.71 -1.73 15.56
CA PRO A 134 -18.82 -2.76 16.12
C PRO A 134 -19.09 -4.17 15.62
N ARG A 135 -20.36 -4.51 15.42
CA ARG A 135 -20.82 -5.78 14.84
C ARG A 135 -21.82 -5.51 13.73
N HIS A 136 -21.33 -4.89 12.66
CA HIS A 136 -22.15 -4.57 11.51
C HIS A 136 -22.53 -5.85 10.76
N ASP A 137 -23.83 -6.12 10.65
CA ASP A 137 -24.33 -7.33 9.98
C ASP A 137 -23.88 -7.42 8.54
N SER A 138 -23.49 -8.62 8.11
CA SER A 138 -23.10 -8.86 6.75
C SER A 138 -24.30 -9.14 5.86
N PRO A 139 -24.40 -8.50 4.68
CA PRO A 139 -25.48 -8.83 3.72
C PRO A 139 -25.25 -10.20 3.04
N PHE A 140 -24.13 -10.87 3.31
CA PHE A 140 -23.74 -12.11 2.64
C PHE A 140 -23.95 -13.36 3.48
N SER A 141 -24.13 -13.22 4.79
CA SER A 141 -24.33 -14.34 5.71
C SER A 141 -24.90 -13.84 7.03
N PRO A 142 -25.92 -14.53 7.57
CA PRO A 142 -26.47 -14.21 8.89
C PRO A 142 -25.48 -14.49 10.04
N ASP A 143 -24.47 -15.33 9.80
CA ASP A 143 -23.43 -15.68 10.77
C ASP A 143 -22.18 -14.84 10.65
N GLY A 144 -22.15 -13.87 9.71
CA GLY A 144 -21.01 -13.02 9.41
C GLY A 144 -21.23 -11.55 9.75
N TRP A 145 -20.15 -10.90 10.14
CA TRP A 145 -20.12 -9.44 10.31
C TRP A 145 -19.22 -8.81 9.24
N LEU A 146 -19.40 -7.50 9.02
CA LEU A 146 -18.48 -6.73 8.22
C LEU A 146 -17.32 -6.26 9.09
N ARG A 147 -16.10 -6.47 8.61
CA ARG A 147 -14.88 -5.87 9.16
C ARG A 147 -14.15 -5.06 8.08
N PRO A 148 -13.26 -4.13 8.45
CA PRO A 148 -12.42 -3.44 7.47
C PRO A 148 -11.69 -4.44 6.56
N HIS A 149 -11.68 -4.19 5.25
CA HIS A 149 -10.94 -5.03 4.29
C HIS A 149 -9.44 -4.70 4.33
N ILE A 150 -8.87 -4.94 5.49
CA ILE A 150 -7.45 -4.69 5.79
C ILE A 150 -6.80 -6.01 6.16
N VAL A 151 -5.61 -6.25 5.65
CA VAL A 151 -4.74 -7.34 6.09
C VAL A 151 -4.11 -6.93 7.42
N TRP A 152 -4.43 -7.64 8.48
CA TRP A 152 -3.89 -7.40 9.81
C TRP A 152 -2.61 -8.19 10.05
N PHE A 153 -1.86 -7.80 11.06
CA PHE A 153 -0.68 -8.54 11.49
C PHE A 153 -1.07 -9.98 11.86
N GLY A 154 -0.32 -10.94 11.29
CA GLY A 154 -0.60 -12.38 11.37
C GLY A 154 -1.48 -12.93 10.24
N GLU A 155 -2.05 -12.08 9.39
CA GLU A 155 -2.75 -12.50 8.18
C GLU A 155 -1.82 -12.47 6.96
N MET A 156 -2.15 -13.27 5.95
CA MET A 156 -1.41 -13.31 4.69
C MET A 156 -1.78 -12.10 3.81
N PRO A 157 -0.80 -11.34 3.28
CA PRO A 157 -1.08 -10.30 2.32
C PRO A 157 -1.79 -10.81 1.07
N LEU A 158 -2.54 -9.92 0.43
CA LEU A 158 -3.34 -10.26 -0.74
C LEU A 158 -2.46 -10.50 -1.98
N ALA A 159 -2.91 -11.39 -2.85
CA ALA A 159 -2.37 -11.64 -4.19
C ALA A 159 -0.85 -11.88 -4.25
N MET A 160 -0.25 -12.48 -3.22
CA MET A 160 1.19 -12.76 -3.18
C MET A 160 1.70 -13.49 -4.42
N HIS A 161 0.92 -14.45 -4.95
CA HIS A 161 1.30 -15.20 -6.16
C HIS A 161 1.45 -14.30 -7.41
N VAL A 162 0.66 -13.22 -7.51
CA VAL A 162 0.78 -12.23 -8.61
C VAL A 162 2.03 -11.40 -8.41
N ILE A 163 2.29 -10.97 -7.17
CA ILE A 163 3.47 -10.17 -6.82
C ILE A 163 4.75 -10.97 -7.09
N ASP A 164 4.81 -12.20 -6.61
CA ASP A 164 5.97 -13.09 -6.77
C ASP A 164 6.24 -13.36 -8.26
N ALA A 165 5.19 -13.61 -9.05
CA ALA A 165 5.33 -13.83 -10.49
C ALA A 165 5.84 -12.58 -11.23
N ALA A 166 5.37 -11.39 -10.86
CA ALA A 166 5.82 -10.13 -11.44
C ALA A 166 7.27 -9.81 -11.06
N ILE A 167 7.65 -9.99 -9.80
CA ILE A 167 9.04 -9.78 -9.33
C ILE A 167 10.00 -10.73 -10.05
N ALA A 168 9.60 -11.99 -10.27
CA ALA A 168 10.44 -12.97 -10.97
C ALA A 168 10.73 -12.61 -12.43
N GLN A 169 9.96 -11.70 -13.03
CA GLN A 169 10.09 -11.25 -14.41
C GLN A 169 10.45 -9.76 -14.53
N ALA A 170 10.69 -9.09 -13.40
CA ALA A 170 10.98 -7.67 -13.37
C ALA A 170 12.37 -7.37 -13.97
N ASP A 171 12.45 -6.34 -14.82
CA ASP A 171 13.70 -5.73 -15.27
C ASP A 171 14.12 -4.61 -14.30
N LEU A 172 13.12 -3.95 -13.70
CA LEU A 172 13.31 -2.87 -12.74
C LEU A 172 12.35 -3.04 -11.56
N PHE A 173 12.89 -3.06 -10.34
CA PHE A 173 12.16 -3.02 -9.09
C PHE A 173 12.45 -1.71 -8.35
N VAL A 174 11.40 -0.98 -7.96
CA VAL A 174 11.50 0.30 -7.25
C VAL A 174 10.75 0.24 -5.94
N SER A 175 11.39 0.58 -4.84
CA SER A 175 10.77 0.68 -3.51
C SER A 175 10.64 2.15 -3.12
N ILE A 176 9.42 2.64 -2.85
CA ILE A 176 9.13 4.05 -2.59
C ILE A 176 8.45 4.22 -1.24
N GLY A 177 9.06 5.01 -0.35
CA GLY A 177 8.42 5.44 0.91
C GLY A 177 8.09 4.30 1.88
N THR A 178 8.82 3.19 1.85
CA THR A 178 8.65 2.07 2.78
C THR A 178 9.82 1.98 3.76
N SER A 179 9.55 1.55 4.98
CA SER A 179 10.60 1.35 5.99
C SER A 179 11.49 0.14 5.71
N GLY A 180 11.05 -0.78 4.85
CA GLY A 180 11.74 -2.06 4.62
C GLY A 180 11.75 -2.99 5.84
N ALA A 181 10.86 -2.77 6.81
CA ALA A 181 10.81 -3.54 8.06
C ALA A 181 9.66 -4.57 8.11
N VAL A 182 8.64 -4.42 7.26
CA VAL A 182 7.43 -5.27 7.28
C VAL A 182 7.55 -6.38 6.24
N TYR A 183 7.57 -7.63 6.71
CA TYR A 183 7.57 -8.82 5.84
C TYR A 183 6.14 -9.21 5.44
N PRO A 184 5.96 -9.77 4.21
CA PRO A 184 6.98 -10.20 3.25
C PRO A 184 7.56 -9.07 2.38
N ALA A 185 6.97 -7.89 2.33
CA ALA A 185 7.35 -6.79 1.44
C ALA A 185 8.83 -6.38 1.56
N ALA A 186 9.39 -6.44 2.77
CA ALA A 186 10.81 -6.16 3.03
C ALA A 186 11.78 -7.13 2.29
N GLY A 187 11.30 -8.31 1.91
CA GLY A 187 12.07 -9.31 1.17
C GLY A 187 12.08 -9.11 -0.34
N PHE A 188 11.15 -8.32 -0.89
CA PHE A 188 10.96 -8.21 -2.35
C PHE A 188 12.19 -7.70 -3.10
N VAL A 189 12.97 -6.80 -2.49
CA VAL A 189 14.24 -6.35 -3.09
C VAL A 189 15.23 -7.50 -3.30
N GLN A 190 15.29 -8.45 -2.35
CA GLN A 190 16.18 -9.62 -2.48
C GLN A 190 15.68 -10.58 -3.56
N ASP A 191 14.37 -10.75 -3.68
CA ASP A 191 13.76 -11.58 -4.72
C ASP A 191 13.99 -10.98 -6.10
N ALA A 192 13.77 -9.66 -6.25
CA ALA A 192 14.03 -8.92 -7.49
C ALA A 192 15.51 -9.02 -7.92
N ARG A 193 16.44 -8.86 -6.97
CA ARG A 193 17.88 -9.03 -7.26
C ARG A 193 18.23 -10.45 -7.69
N ARG A 194 17.63 -11.46 -7.06
CA ARG A 194 17.83 -12.87 -7.47
C ARG A 194 17.29 -13.14 -8.87
N ALA A 195 16.22 -12.44 -9.26
CA ALA A 195 15.68 -12.48 -10.63
C ALA A 195 16.51 -11.70 -11.64
N GLY A 196 17.50 -10.90 -11.21
CA GLY A 196 18.35 -10.10 -12.08
C GLY A 196 17.85 -8.69 -12.35
N ALA A 197 16.78 -8.24 -11.67
CA ALA A 197 16.25 -6.90 -11.79
C ALA A 197 17.24 -5.85 -11.25
N ARG A 198 17.31 -4.69 -11.90
CA ARG A 198 17.89 -3.48 -11.30
C ARG A 198 16.97 -3.01 -10.16
N THR A 199 17.56 -2.55 -9.05
CA THR A 199 16.80 -2.17 -7.87
C THR A 199 17.07 -0.73 -7.45
N VAL A 200 16.00 0.02 -7.13
CA VAL A 200 16.07 1.43 -6.72
C VAL A 200 15.28 1.64 -5.43
N GLU A 201 15.88 2.32 -4.46
CA GLU A 201 15.20 2.82 -3.27
C GLU A 201 14.93 4.32 -3.40
N ILE A 202 13.68 4.74 -3.23
CA ILE A 202 13.27 6.15 -3.13
C ILE A 202 12.64 6.38 -1.77
N ASN A 203 13.28 7.19 -0.93
CA ASN A 203 12.79 7.41 0.42
C ASN A 203 13.25 8.78 0.95
N LEU A 204 12.66 9.23 2.07
CA LEU A 204 13.09 10.47 2.72
C LEU A 204 14.56 10.40 3.17
N ALA A 205 14.99 9.23 3.66
CA ALA A 205 16.36 8.93 4.08
C ALA A 205 16.66 7.45 3.82
N PRO A 206 17.95 7.04 3.76
CA PRO A 206 18.32 5.65 3.61
C PRO A 206 17.69 4.75 4.68
N THR A 207 17.09 3.63 4.26
CA THR A 207 16.61 2.62 5.20
C THR A 207 17.77 1.75 5.71
N PRO A 208 17.57 0.95 6.78
CA PRO A 208 18.53 -0.08 7.17
C PRO A 208 18.84 -1.07 6.04
N GLY A 209 17.90 -1.27 5.10
CA GLY A 209 18.03 -2.11 3.93
C GLY A 209 18.67 -1.45 2.70
N ALA A 210 19.03 -0.17 2.74
CA ALA A 210 19.49 0.62 1.60
C ALA A 210 20.64 -0.03 0.80
N ARG A 211 21.54 -0.75 1.49
CA ARG A 211 22.66 -1.46 0.84
C ARG A 211 22.26 -2.62 -0.07
N GLN A 212 21.00 -3.02 -0.03
CA GLN A 212 20.46 -4.08 -0.89
C GLN A 212 20.02 -3.54 -2.25
N PHE A 213 19.92 -2.24 -2.41
CA PHE A 213 19.53 -1.59 -3.66
C PHE A 213 20.77 -1.17 -4.46
N ASP A 214 20.65 -1.17 -5.78
CA ASP A 214 21.71 -0.73 -6.68
C ASP A 214 21.81 0.80 -6.73
N GLU A 215 20.69 1.51 -6.48
CA GLU A 215 20.60 2.97 -6.44
C GLU A 215 19.67 3.43 -5.32
N GLY A 216 20.05 4.52 -4.63
CA GLY A 216 19.21 5.20 -3.65
C GLY A 216 18.98 6.66 -4.05
N LEU A 217 17.73 7.12 -3.99
CA LEU A 217 17.31 8.50 -4.21
C LEU A 217 16.61 9.00 -2.94
N TYR A 218 17.14 10.03 -2.31
CA TYR A 218 16.68 10.46 -0.98
C TYR A 218 16.20 11.90 -0.99
N GLY A 219 15.06 12.14 -0.37
CA GLY A 219 14.37 13.42 -0.28
C GLY A 219 12.86 13.26 -0.19
N PRO A 220 12.10 14.37 -0.17
CA PRO A 220 10.65 14.35 -0.19
C PRO A 220 10.11 13.56 -1.40
N ALA A 221 9.07 12.76 -1.19
CA ALA A 221 8.50 11.94 -2.27
C ALA A 221 7.93 12.79 -3.41
N THR A 222 7.37 13.96 -3.07
CA THR A 222 6.83 14.92 -4.05
C THR A 222 7.88 15.57 -4.96
N GLU A 223 9.17 15.42 -4.65
CA GLU A 223 10.29 15.88 -5.46
C GLU A 223 11.02 14.72 -6.14
N THR A 224 11.34 13.69 -5.37
CA THR A 224 12.18 12.59 -5.85
C THR A 224 11.45 11.66 -6.83
N VAL A 225 10.16 11.38 -6.60
CA VAL A 225 9.38 10.50 -7.48
C VAL A 225 9.12 11.13 -8.85
N PRO A 226 8.65 12.40 -8.96
CA PRO A 226 8.55 13.05 -10.27
C PRO A 226 9.86 13.10 -11.03
N ALA A 227 10.97 13.45 -10.38
CA ALA A 227 12.28 13.49 -11.01
C ALA A 227 12.74 12.10 -11.52
N PHE A 228 12.45 11.05 -10.76
CA PHE A 228 12.72 9.67 -11.17
C PHE A 228 11.87 9.25 -12.38
N VAL A 229 10.56 9.55 -12.36
CA VAL A 229 9.64 9.25 -13.47
C VAL A 229 10.09 9.98 -14.74
N ASP A 230 10.41 11.27 -14.64
CA ASP A 230 10.93 12.06 -15.75
C ASP A 230 12.19 11.44 -16.37
N ARG A 231 13.09 10.88 -15.56
CA ARG A 231 14.28 10.19 -16.00
C ARG A 231 13.94 8.90 -16.74
N LEU A 232 13.00 8.12 -16.24
CA LEU A 232 12.56 6.88 -16.89
C LEU A 232 11.89 7.10 -18.22
N LEU A 233 11.06 8.15 -18.33
CA LEU A 233 10.30 8.45 -19.56
C LEU A 233 11.15 9.08 -20.67
N LYS A 234 12.41 9.47 -20.36
CA LYS A 234 13.37 10.03 -21.32
C LYS A 234 14.44 9.03 -21.77
N ALA A 235 14.52 7.85 -21.12
CA ALA A 235 15.50 6.83 -21.40
C ALA A 235 15.05 5.89 -22.51
#